data_c3be000f22d87abd72a29116d57068ca
#
_entry.id   c3be000f22d87abd72a29116d57068ca
#
_cell.length_a   1.000
_cell.length_b   1.000
_cell.length_c   1.000
_cell.angle_alpha   90.00
_cell.angle_beta   90.00
_cell.angle_gamma   90.00
#
_symmetry.space_group_name_H-M   'P 1'
#
loop_
_entity.id
_entity.type
_entity.pdbx_description
1 polymer ?
#
loop_
_entity_poly.entity_id
_entity_poly.type
_entity_poly.pdbx_seq_one_letter_code
_entity_poly.pdbx_strand_id
1 'polypeptide(L)'
;MLVKQRVASIDRWNAVFRDPGLDDVRRRHGLVVTGTYVDGSDPNVVIVVMHMQSFVAAQQFAASSELAAARERAGAVGDPDGVWFGPQRIEA
;
A
#
# COMPACT_ATOMS: atom_id res chain seq x y z
N MET A 1 -0.03 -6.41 -6.23
CA MET A 1 -0.02 -6.35 -4.75
C MET A 1 -1.25 -5.63 -4.27
N LEU A 2 -1.90 -6.16 -3.27
CA LEU A 2 -3.07 -5.54 -2.66
C LEU A 2 -2.85 -5.45 -1.15
N VAL A 3 -3.11 -4.27 -0.58
CA VAL A 3 -2.94 -4.03 0.86
C VAL A 3 -4.26 -3.51 1.42
N LYS A 4 -4.69 -4.08 2.53
CA LYS A 4 -5.84 -3.61 3.29
C LYS A 4 -5.36 -3.14 4.66
N GLN A 5 -5.67 -1.88 5.03
CA GLN A 5 -5.13 -1.23 6.21
C GLN A 5 -6.17 -0.37 6.91
N ARG A 6 -6.29 -0.56 8.22
CA ARG A 6 -7.06 0.33 9.09
C ARG A 6 -6.27 1.62 9.33
N VAL A 7 -6.95 2.77 9.25
CA VAL A 7 -6.32 4.08 9.39
C VAL A 7 -7.09 4.94 10.39
N ALA A 8 -6.39 5.86 11.04
CA ALA A 8 -7.01 6.82 11.96
C ALA A 8 -7.79 7.90 11.22
N SER A 9 -7.31 8.30 10.03
CA SER A 9 -7.92 9.31 9.18
C SER A 9 -7.61 9.02 7.71
N ILE A 10 -8.63 8.94 6.89
CA ILE A 10 -8.48 8.78 5.44
C ILE A 10 -7.71 9.94 4.83
N ASP A 11 -8.01 11.18 5.23
CA ASP A 11 -7.35 12.37 4.69
C ASP A 11 -5.86 12.38 5.02
N ARG A 12 -5.49 12.05 6.25
CA ARG A 12 -4.09 11.94 6.66
C ARG A 12 -3.36 10.84 5.90
N TRP A 13 -3.98 9.67 5.79
CA TRP A 13 -3.43 8.55 5.02
C TRP A 13 -3.16 8.97 3.58
N ASN A 14 -4.15 9.56 2.93
CA ASN A 14 -4.06 9.94 1.53
C ASN A 14 -2.99 10.99 1.29
N ALA A 15 -2.83 11.98 2.19
CA ALA A 15 -1.79 13.00 2.10
C ALA A 15 -0.39 12.40 2.11
N VAL A 16 -0.11 11.45 3.02
CA VAL A 16 1.18 10.77 3.09
C VAL A 16 1.36 9.82 1.91
N PHE A 17 0.31 9.11 1.53
CA PHE A 17 0.35 8.13 0.44
C PHE A 17 0.63 8.77 -0.92
N ARG A 18 0.23 10.05 -1.10
CA ARG A 18 0.51 10.83 -2.32
C ARG A 18 1.87 11.51 -2.30
N ASP A 19 2.62 11.44 -1.22
CA ASP A 19 3.92 12.07 -1.14
C ASP A 19 4.84 11.55 -2.25
N PRO A 20 5.44 12.44 -3.07
CA PRO A 20 6.35 12.04 -4.15
C PRO A 20 7.53 11.20 -3.67
N GLY A 21 8.02 11.43 -2.46
CA GLY A 21 9.11 10.64 -1.89
C GLY A 21 8.73 9.18 -1.69
N LEU A 22 7.52 8.91 -1.22
CA LEU A 22 7.03 7.54 -1.06
C LEU A 22 6.75 6.89 -2.43
N ASP A 23 6.24 7.66 -3.38
CA ASP A 23 6.04 7.16 -4.75
C ASP A 23 7.37 6.76 -5.39
N ASP A 24 8.43 7.52 -5.18
CA ASP A 24 9.78 7.18 -5.66
C ASP A 24 10.28 5.87 -5.04
N VAL A 25 10.04 5.65 -3.75
CA VAL A 25 10.40 4.39 -3.08
C VAL A 25 9.64 3.21 -3.70
N ARG A 26 8.32 3.37 -3.93
CA ARG A 26 7.52 2.34 -4.60
C ARG A 26 8.06 2.02 -6.00
N ARG A 27 8.36 3.04 -6.79
CA ARG A 27 8.86 2.86 -8.17
C ARG A 27 10.20 2.16 -8.20
N ARG A 28 11.09 2.44 -7.25
CA ARG A 28 12.37 1.73 -7.12
C ARG A 28 12.18 0.24 -6.84
N HIS A 29 11.06 -0.14 -6.25
CA HIS A 29 10.70 -1.54 -5.99
C HIS A 29 9.75 -2.10 -7.06
N GLY A 30 9.59 -1.41 -8.18
CA GLY A 30 8.75 -1.86 -9.28
C GLY A 30 7.25 -1.82 -9.00
N LEU A 31 6.82 -0.94 -8.10
CA LEU A 31 5.41 -0.82 -7.72
C LEU A 31 4.83 0.50 -8.22
N VAL A 32 3.64 0.40 -8.81
CA VAL A 32 2.85 1.56 -9.25
C VAL A 32 1.43 1.40 -8.70
N VAL A 33 0.96 2.41 -7.96
CA VAL A 33 -0.41 2.41 -7.45
C VAL A 33 -1.38 2.57 -8.62
N THR A 34 -2.30 1.62 -8.75
CA THR A 34 -3.35 1.65 -9.77
C THR A 34 -4.70 2.07 -9.21
N GLY A 35 -4.89 1.97 -7.90
CA GLY A 35 -6.11 2.43 -7.25
C GLY A 35 -6.00 2.41 -5.74
N THR A 36 -6.68 3.37 -5.11
CA THR A 36 -6.83 3.44 -3.65
C THR A 36 -8.31 3.60 -3.36
N TYR A 37 -8.85 2.74 -2.52
CA TYR A 37 -10.28 2.65 -2.26
C TYR A 37 -10.56 2.66 -0.77
N VAL A 38 -11.72 3.17 -0.39
CA VAL A 38 -12.24 2.98 0.97
C VAL A 38 -13.07 1.69 0.96
N ASP A 39 -12.86 0.84 1.97
CA ASP A 39 -13.63 -0.40 2.09
C ASP A 39 -15.12 -0.10 2.20
N GLY A 40 -15.94 -0.84 1.44
CA GLY A 40 -17.39 -0.64 1.44
C GLY A 40 -18.08 -0.96 2.77
N SER A 41 -17.42 -1.74 3.64
CA SER A 41 -17.98 -2.14 4.94
C SER A 41 -17.41 -1.35 6.11
N ASP A 42 -16.32 -0.60 5.91
CA ASP A 42 -15.67 0.14 6.99
C ASP A 42 -15.01 1.43 6.45
N PRO A 43 -15.51 2.61 6.84
CA PRO A 43 -15.00 3.88 6.34
C PRO A 43 -13.60 4.23 6.84
N ASN A 44 -13.05 3.48 7.77
CA ASN A 44 -11.70 3.68 8.32
C ASN A 44 -10.70 2.65 7.80
N VAL A 45 -11.04 1.94 6.75
CA VAL A 45 -10.16 0.95 6.12
C VAL A 45 -9.91 1.33 4.66
N VAL A 46 -8.65 1.38 4.27
CA VAL A 46 -8.23 1.63 2.90
C VAL A 46 -7.77 0.32 2.24
N ILE A 47 -8.02 0.23 0.94
CA ILE A 47 -7.56 -0.86 0.10
C ILE A 47 -6.71 -0.24 -1.00
N VAL A 48 -5.43 -0.62 -1.07
CA VAL A 48 -4.50 -0.11 -2.08
C VAL A 48 -4.14 -1.23 -3.03
N VAL A 49 -4.32 -0.97 -4.32
CA VAL A 49 -3.98 -1.91 -5.39
C VAL A 49 -2.79 -1.36 -6.15
N MET A 50 -1.76 -2.18 -6.32
CA MET A 50 -0.54 -1.80 -7.00
C MET A 50 -0.18 -2.81 -8.07
N HIS A 51 0.26 -2.32 -9.23
CA HIS A 51 0.93 -3.14 -10.23
C HIS A 51 2.33 -3.47 -9.72
N MET A 52 2.74 -4.71 -9.89
CA MET A 52 3.99 -5.26 -9.37
C MET A 52 4.81 -5.84 -10.51
N GLN A 53 6.03 -5.31 -10.74
CA GLN A 53 6.94 -5.83 -11.76
C GLN A 53 7.76 -7.02 -11.25
N SER A 54 8.05 -7.05 -9.94
CA SER A 54 8.87 -8.07 -9.32
C SER A 54 8.26 -8.47 -7.98
N PHE A 55 7.98 -9.75 -7.82
CA PHE A 55 7.47 -10.30 -6.57
C PHE A 55 8.47 -10.10 -5.42
N VAL A 56 9.75 -10.40 -5.66
CA VAL A 56 10.80 -10.26 -4.65
C VAL A 56 10.96 -8.80 -4.23
N ALA A 57 11.01 -7.87 -5.18
CA ALA A 57 11.12 -6.44 -4.88
C ALA A 57 9.90 -5.91 -4.13
N ALA A 58 8.70 -6.38 -4.46
CA ALA A 58 7.48 -6.01 -3.74
C ALA A 58 7.50 -6.50 -2.30
N GLN A 59 8.00 -7.71 -2.05
CA GLN A 59 8.18 -8.23 -0.69
C GLN A 59 9.20 -7.41 0.11
N GLN A 60 10.28 -7.00 -0.54
CA GLN A 60 11.29 -6.13 0.08
C GLN A 60 10.69 -4.77 0.46
N PHE A 61 9.87 -4.19 -0.41
CA PHE A 61 9.16 -2.95 -0.11
C PHE A 61 8.23 -3.12 1.10
N ALA A 62 7.45 -4.18 1.14
CA ALA A 62 6.51 -4.45 2.23
C ALA A 62 7.23 -4.58 3.60
N ALA A 63 8.47 -5.04 3.59
CA ALA A 63 9.31 -5.18 4.79
C ALA A 63 10.23 -3.97 5.04
N SER A 64 10.18 -2.93 4.21
CA SER A 64 11.11 -1.81 4.28
C SER A 64 10.85 -0.90 5.48
N SER A 65 11.92 -0.31 6.00
CA SER A 65 11.82 0.71 7.06
C SER A 65 11.18 2.01 6.55
N GLU A 66 11.34 2.32 5.26
CA GLU A 66 10.71 3.49 4.63
C GLU A 66 9.21 3.36 4.63
N LEU A 67 8.68 2.17 4.29
CA LEU A 67 7.23 1.94 4.35
C LEU A 67 6.72 1.97 5.79
N ALA A 68 7.44 1.36 6.73
CA ALA A 68 7.07 1.38 8.15
C ALA A 68 6.97 2.81 8.68
N ALA A 69 7.94 3.67 8.36
CA ALA A 69 7.93 5.08 8.75
C ALA A 69 6.77 5.84 8.08
N ALA A 70 6.51 5.59 6.81
CA ALA A 70 5.41 6.22 6.09
C ALA A 70 4.05 5.81 6.67
N ARG A 71 3.87 4.55 7.01
CA ARG A 71 2.64 4.05 7.65
C ARG A 71 2.39 4.74 8.98
N GLU A 72 3.42 4.92 9.78
CA GLU A 72 3.31 5.62 11.07
C GLU A 72 2.89 7.07 10.86
N ARG A 73 3.53 7.80 9.93
CA ARG A 73 3.15 9.18 9.60
C ARG A 73 1.72 9.28 9.08
N ALA A 74 1.29 8.29 8.31
CA ALA A 74 -0.03 8.24 7.70
C ALA A 74 -1.15 7.86 8.68
N GLY A 75 -0.82 7.47 9.91
CA GLY A 75 -1.79 7.07 10.91
C GLY A 75 -2.35 5.67 10.71
N ALA A 76 -1.54 4.73 10.25
CA ALA A 76 -1.91 3.33 10.22
C ALA A 76 -2.18 2.83 11.64
N VAL A 77 -3.27 2.09 11.80
CA VAL A 77 -3.67 1.50 13.09
C VAL A 77 -3.37 0.02 13.05
N GLY A 78 -2.34 -0.40 13.80
CA GLY A 78 -1.90 -1.78 13.84
C GLY A 78 -1.26 -2.26 12.54
N ASP A 79 -1.06 -3.57 12.45
CA ASP A 79 -0.58 -4.21 11.23
C ASP A 79 -1.65 -4.14 10.12
N PRO A 80 -1.27 -4.27 8.85
CA PRO A 80 -2.26 -4.41 7.77
C PRO A 80 -3.22 -5.57 8.06
N ASP A 81 -4.50 -5.39 7.73
CA ASP A 81 -5.49 -6.48 7.80
C ASP A 81 -5.14 -7.61 6.84
N GLY A 82 -4.45 -7.27 5.75
CA GLY A 82 -3.93 -8.24 4.81
C GLY A 82 -3.01 -7.59 3.79
N VAL A 83 -2.08 -8.38 3.30
CA VAL A 83 -1.21 -8.05 2.17
C VAL A 83 -1.19 -9.27 1.25
N TRP A 84 -1.60 -9.07 -0.01
CA TRP A 84 -1.67 -10.14 -0.99
C TRP A 84 -0.73 -9.84 -2.15
N PHE A 85 0.07 -10.83 -2.52
CA PHE A 85 0.97 -10.76 -3.67
C PHE A 85 0.49 -11.75 -4.71
N GLY A 86 0.12 -11.25 -5.89
CA GLY A 86 -0.27 -12.10 -7.02
C GLY A 86 0.72 -11.94 -8.16
N PRO A 87 1.82 -12.72 -8.18
CA PRO A 87 2.85 -12.58 -9.22
C PRO A 87 2.41 -13.10 -10.58
N GLN A 88 1.38 -13.94 -10.64
CA GLN A 88 0.91 -14.51 -11.90
C GLN A 88 -0.51 -14.06 -12.20
N ARG A 89 -0.69 -13.38 -13.34
CA ARG A 89 -2.01 -13.02 -13.84
C ARG A 89 -2.65 -14.22 -14.53
N ILE A 90 -3.91 -14.47 -14.23
CA ILE A 90 -4.73 -15.46 -14.91
C ILE A 90 -5.65 -14.74 -15.88
N GLU A 91 -5.61 -15.11 -17.16
CA GLU A 91 -6.51 -14.55 -18.15
C GLU A 91 -7.89 -15.22 -18.03
N ALA A 92 -8.90 -14.38 -18.05
CA ALA A 92 -10.28 -14.84 -17.97
C ALA A 92 -10.84 -15.22 -19.35
#